data_20d7fd8eb6b8e4317a28898576e06b99
#
_entry.id   20d7fd8eb6b8e4317a28898576e06b99
#
_cell.length_a   1.000
_cell.length_b   1.000
_cell.length_c   1.000
_cell.angle_alpha   90.00
_cell.angle_beta   90.00
_cell.angle_gamma   90.00
#
_symmetry.space_group_name_H-M   'P 1'
#
loop_
_entity.id
_entity.type
_entity.pdbx_description
1 polymer ?
#
loop_
_entity_poly.entity_id
_entity_poly.type
_entity_poly.pdbx_seq_one_letter_code
_entity_poly.pdbx_strand_id
1 'polypeptide(L)'
;ATTFIDRFLASAEAYRVPVSLVFNKTDCYDADDLRYMEGMMHLYTTIGYPCHACSALQSTGIGALRESLEKRTTLFSGHSGVGKSTLLNKLIPDLNLRTAEISAAHDTGMHTTTFSEMFSLPGGGYVIDQRIRHIRLRERRSGTLLPRNFPDFGRLQIQQLHAHP
;
A
#
# COMPACT_ATOMS: atom_id res chain seq x y z
N ALA A 1 -12.25 10.50 -0.66
CA ALA A 1 -11.04 9.71 -0.30
C ALA A 1 -11.42 8.31 0.20
N THR A 2 -12.48 8.16 1.02
CA THR A 2 -12.93 6.87 1.56
C THR A 2 -13.32 5.85 0.49
N THR A 3 -13.97 6.29 -0.58
CA THR A 3 -14.47 5.41 -1.66
C THR A 3 -13.40 4.47 -2.26
N PHE A 4 -12.15 4.91 -2.33
CA PHE A 4 -11.08 4.05 -2.84
C PHE A 4 -10.69 3.00 -1.81
N ILE A 5 -10.55 3.39 -0.54
CA ILE A 5 -10.25 2.46 0.56
C ILE A 5 -11.35 1.40 0.63
N ASP A 6 -12.60 1.83 0.66
CA ASP A 6 -13.75 0.94 0.81
C ASP A 6 -13.84 -0.08 -0.34
N ARG A 7 -13.63 0.36 -1.59
CA ARG A 7 -13.59 -0.55 -2.75
C ARG A 7 -12.43 -1.54 -2.68
N PHE A 8 -11.31 -1.08 -2.20
CA PHE A 8 -10.15 -1.93 -2.05
C PHE A 8 -10.39 -2.98 -0.95
N LEU A 9 -10.88 -2.55 0.21
CA LEU A 9 -11.24 -3.44 1.31
C LEU A 9 -12.28 -4.47 0.89
N ALA A 10 -13.33 -4.05 0.18
CA ALA A 10 -14.35 -4.95 -0.35
C ALA A 10 -13.75 -6.01 -1.30
N SER A 11 -12.78 -5.61 -2.12
CA SER A 11 -12.09 -6.56 -3.00
C SER A 11 -11.23 -7.55 -2.20
N ALA A 12 -10.50 -7.08 -1.21
CA ALA A 12 -9.66 -7.93 -0.36
C ALA A 12 -10.51 -8.92 0.45
N GLU A 13 -11.64 -8.48 1.00
CA GLU A 13 -12.60 -9.34 1.70
C GLU A 13 -13.15 -10.44 0.80
N ALA A 14 -13.49 -10.11 -0.46
CA ALA A 14 -13.98 -11.09 -1.43
C ALA A 14 -12.97 -12.23 -1.67
N TYR A 15 -11.68 -11.94 -1.52
CA TYR A 15 -10.59 -12.91 -1.64
C TYR A 15 -10.08 -13.44 -0.29
N ARG A 16 -10.67 -13.02 0.83
CA ARG A 16 -10.24 -13.36 2.19
C ARG A 16 -8.78 -12.99 2.49
N VAL A 17 -8.32 -11.88 1.94
CA VAL A 17 -6.97 -11.36 2.16
C VAL A 17 -7.01 -10.35 3.29
N PRO A 18 -6.29 -10.59 4.41
CA PRO A 18 -6.20 -9.62 5.50
C PRO A 18 -5.56 -8.32 5.03
N VAL A 19 -6.10 -7.18 5.47
CA VAL A 19 -5.63 -5.84 5.11
C VAL A 19 -5.22 -5.08 6.36
N SER A 20 -4.13 -4.32 6.24
CA SER A 20 -3.78 -3.25 7.18
C SER A 20 -3.67 -1.94 6.42
N LEU A 21 -4.06 -0.84 7.03
CA LEU A 21 -4.00 0.49 6.44
C LEU A 21 -2.78 1.24 6.95
N VAL A 22 -2.05 1.89 6.05
CA VAL A 22 -0.88 2.70 6.41
C VAL A 22 -1.12 4.14 6.00
N PHE A 23 -1.13 5.04 6.96
CA PHE A 23 -1.21 6.49 6.79
C PHE A 23 0.21 7.05 6.85
N ASN A 24 0.78 7.36 5.70
CA ASN A 24 2.16 7.84 5.57
C ASN A 24 2.19 9.37 5.40
N LYS A 25 3.38 9.98 5.52
CA LYS A 25 3.61 11.44 5.41
C LYS A 25 2.92 12.26 6.50
N THR A 26 2.81 11.72 7.69
CA THR A 26 2.21 12.44 8.84
C THR A 26 2.96 13.72 9.19
N ASP A 27 4.20 13.85 8.73
CA ASP A 27 5.02 15.06 8.81
C ASP A 27 4.50 16.23 7.97
N CYS A 28 3.66 15.96 6.98
CA CYS A 28 3.07 16.99 6.12
C CYS A 28 1.66 17.39 6.56
N TYR A 29 1.11 16.81 7.61
CA TYR A 29 -0.26 17.04 8.06
C TYR A 29 -0.32 18.20 9.02
N ASP A 30 -1.29 19.10 8.81
CA ASP A 30 -1.67 20.11 9.80
C ASP A 30 -2.58 19.52 10.90
N ALA A 31 -3.05 20.37 11.81
CA ALA A 31 -3.88 19.92 12.92
C ALA A 31 -5.25 19.36 12.49
N ASP A 32 -5.81 19.86 11.39
CA ASP A 32 -7.09 19.38 10.86
C ASP A 32 -6.90 18.05 10.13
N ASP A 33 -5.83 17.90 9.37
CA ASP A 33 -5.44 16.67 8.72
C ASP A 33 -5.18 15.54 9.71
N LEU A 34 -4.47 15.84 10.81
CA LEU A 34 -4.22 14.88 11.88
C LEU A 34 -5.52 14.41 12.52
N ARG A 35 -6.44 15.33 12.84
CA ARG A 35 -7.76 14.98 13.40
C ARG A 35 -8.56 14.11 12.42
N TYR A 36 -8.53 14.44 11.14
CA TYR A 36 -9.19 13.65 10.11
C TYR A 36 -8.59 12.24 10.00
N MET A 37 -7.26 12.13 9.99
CA MET A 37 -6.55 10.86 9.97
C MET A 37 -6.89 10.00 11.20
N GLU A 38 -6.89 10.58 12.40
CA GLU A 38 -7.25 9.90 13.64
C GLU A 38 -8.69 9.37 13.59
N GLY A 39 -9.63 10.16 13.08
CA GLY A 39 -11.01 9.73 12.87
C GLY A 39 -11.11 8.55 11.91
N MET A 40 -10.34 8.58 10.82
CA MET A 40 -10.29 7.48 9.86
C MET A 40 -9.65 6.22 10.47
N MET A 41 -8.55 6.37 11.19
CA MET A 41 -7.90 5.25 11.89
C MET A 41 -8.86 4.63 12.91
N HIS A 42 -9.56 5.45 13.68
CA HIS A 42 -10.57 4.97 14.63
C HIS A 42 -11.67 4.17 13.93
N LEU A 43 -12.23 4.71 12.85
CA LEU A 43 -13.27 4.05 12.06
C LEU A 43 -12.81 2.67 11.58
N TYR A 44 -11.68 2.62 10.87
CA TYR A 44 -11.22 1.36 10.27
C TYR A 44 -10.75 0.36 11.31
N THR A 45 -10.14 0.80 12.40
CA THR A 45 -9.75 -0.09 13.50
C THR A 45 -10.99 -0.69 14.18
N THR A 46 -12.05 0.10 14.37
CA THR A 46 -13.31 -0.37 14.97
C THR A 46 -13.97 -1.47 14.13
N ILE A 47 -13.87 -1.40 12.82
CA ILE A 47 -14.40 -2.44 11.92
C ILE A 47 -13.39 -3.57 11.62
N GLY A 48 -12.24 -3.58 12.30
CA GLY A 48 -11.32 -4.71 12.32
C GLY A 48 -10.08 -4.60 11.43
N TYR A 49 -9.80 -3.44 10.83
CA TYR A 49 -8.59 -3.25 10.01
C TYR A 49 -7.48 -2.57 10.84
N PRO A 50 -6.33 -3.24 11.05
CA PRO A 50 -5.19 -2.60 11.70
C PRO A 50 -4.75 -1.36 10.92
N CYS A 51 -4.47 -0.27 11.64
CA CYS A 51 -4.03 1.00 11.08
C CYS A 51 -2.67 1.41 11.63
N HIS A 52 -1.80 1.92 10.77
CA HIS A 52 -0.47 2.42 11.14
C HIS A 52 -0.31 3.86 10.64
N ALA A 53 0.06 4.77 11.51
CA ALA A 53 0.47 6.12 11.14
C ALA A 53 2.00 6.20 11.11
N CYS A 54 2.56 6.76 10.06
CA CYS A 54 4.01 6.87 9.91
C CYS A 54 4.43 8.08 9.07
N SER A 55 5.70 8.44 9.21
CA SER A 55 6.41 9.30 8.26
C SER A 55 7.67 8.58 7.79
N ALA A 56 7.71 8.22 6.53
CA ALA A 56 8.90 7.63 5.94
C ALA A 56 10.05 8.65 5.91
N LEU A 57 9.76 9.94 5.79
CA LEU A 57 10.77 11.00 5.79
C LEU A 57 11.42 11.16 7.17
N GLN A 58 10.63 11.29 8.21
CA GLN A 58 11.09 11.45 9.59
C GLN A 58 11.41 10.13 10.31
N SER A 59 11.14 8.99 9.66
CA SER A 59 11.30 7.64 10.23
C SER A 59 10.46 7.38 11.48
N THR A 60 9.34 8.09 11.66
CA THR A 60 8.38 7.86 12.74
C THR A 60 7.40 6.75 12.37
N GLY A 61 7.01 5.92 13.34
CA GLY A 61 6.08 4.80 13.14
C GLY A 61 6.62 3.62 12.32
N ILE A 62 7.86 3.71 11.79
CA ILE A 62 8.45 2.68 10.92
C ILE A 62 8.73 1.38 11.68
N GLY A 63 9.11 1.46 12.96
CA GLY A 63 9.37 0.28 13.79
C GLY A 63 8.14 -0.60 13.94
N ALA A 64 7.02 -0.02 14.38
CA ALA A 64 5.76 -0.74 14.53
C ALA A 64 5.24 -1.31 13.21
N LEU A 65 5.41 -0.57 12.11
CA LEU A 65 5.06 -1.07 10.78
C LEU A 65 5.94 -2.27 10.41
N ARG A 66 7.26 -2.20 10.63
CA ARG A 66 8.20 -3.30 10.36
C ARG A 66 7.80 -4.56 11.13
N GLU A 67 7.54 -4.46 12.42
CA GLU A 67 7.09 -5.59 13.25
C GLU A 67 5.81 -6.24 12.70
N SER A 68 4.88 -5.43 12.21
CA SER A 68 3.63 -5.95 11.63
C SER A 68 3.84 -6.74 10.33
N LEU A 69 4.97 -6.52 9.65
CA LEU A 69 5.33 -7.15 8.37
C LEU A 69 6.18 -8.42 8.55
N GLU A 70 6.82 -8.61 9.70
CA GLU A 70 7.75 -9.70 9.92
C GLU A 70 7.13 -11.08 9.69
N LYS A 71 7.91 -11.95 9.06
CA LYS A 71 7.53 -13.34 8.75
C LYS A 71 6.26 -13.46 7.90
N ARG A 72 5.93 -12.42 7.13
CA ARG A 72 4.75 -12.38 6.27
C ARG A 72 5.13 -12.01 4.85
N THR A 73 4.29 -12.42 3.90
CA THR A 73 4.35 -11.91 2.54
C THR A 73 3.28 -10.85 2.39
N THR A 74 3.71 -9.62 2.12
CA THR A 74 2.81 -8.45 2.12
C THR A 74 2.86 -7.76 0.77
N LEU A 75 1.71 -7.50 0.20
CA LEU A 75 1.58 -6.69 -1.00
C LEU A 75 1.39 -5.21 -0.62
N PHE A 76 2.29 -4.34 -1.09
CA PHE A 76 2.14 -2.91 -0.97
C PHE A 76 1.41 -2.38 -2.19
N SER A 77 0.26 -1.78 -1.98
CA SER A 77 -0.54 -1.14 -3.01
C SER A 77 -0.97 0.25 -2.55
N GLY A 78 -1.19 1.16 -3.47
CA GLY A 78 -1.59 2.54 -3.18
C GLY A 78 -1.31 3.43 -4.39
N HIS A 79 -1.90 4.63 -4.40
CA HIS A 79 -1.74 5.59 -5.49
C HIS A 79 -0.29 6.01 -5.72
N SER A 80 -0.02 6.58 -6.90
CA SER A 80 1.25 7.24 -7.15
C SER A 80 1.43 8.42 -6.20
N GLY A 81 2.67 8.65 -5.74
CA GLY A 81 2.97 9.76 -4.83
C GLY A 81 2.68 9.51 -3.35
N VAL A 82 2.09 8.38 -2.98
CA VAL A 82 1.81 8.05 -1.57
C VAL A 82 3.06 7.74 -0.73
N GLY A 83 4.22 7.66 -1.36
CA GLY A 83 5.49 7.41 -0.66
C GLY A 83 5.82 5.93 -0.48
N LYS A 84 5.24 5.00 -1.29
CA LYS A 84 5.57 3.56 -1.22
C LYS A 84 7.07 3.28 -1.32
N SER A 85 7.74 3.82 -2.34
CA SER A 85 9.18 3.60 -2.54
C SER A 85 10.02 4.17 -1.41
N THR A 86 9.65 5.35 -0.88
CA THR A 86 10.32 5.93 0.29
C THR A 86 10.14 5.06 1.52
N LEU A 87 8.93 4.55 1.72
CA LEU A 87 8.61 3.68 2.84
C LEU A 87 9.36 2.34 2.74
N LEU A 88 9.42 1.74 1.56
CA LEU A 88 10.19 0.51 1.30
C LEU A 88 11.69 0.70 1.55
N ASN A 89 12.26 1.83 1.11
CA ASN A 89 13.66 2.17 1.38
C ASN A 89 13.95 2.33 2.89
N LYS A 90 12.95 2.67 3.70
CA LYS A 90 13.08 2.74 5.17
C LYS A 90 12.91 1.38 5.84
N LEU A 91 12.07 0.53 5.29
CA LEU A 91 11.81 -0.80 5.84
C LEU A 91 12.94 -1.78 5.53
N ILE A 92 13.57 -1.63 4.37
CA ILE A 92 14.59 -2.55 3.86
C ILE A 92 15.90 -1.78 3.73
N PRO A 93 16.91 -2.06 4.60
CA PRO A 93 18.25 -1.51 4.45
C PRO A 93 18.82 -1.86 3.07
N ASP A 94 19.63 -0.97 2.53
CA ASP A 94 20.31 -1.12 1.23
C ASP A 94 19.37 -1.16 0.00
N LEU A 95 18.07 -1.07 0.19
CA LEU A 95 17.13 -0.89 -0.90
C LEU A 95 17.19 0.55 -1.38
N ASN A 96 17.57 0.74 -2.63
CA ASN A 96 17.68 2.06 -3.25
C ASN A 96 16.69 2.21 -4.40
N LEU A 97 15.41 2.08 -4.09
CA LEU A 97 14.35 2.39 -5.05
C LEU A 97 14.40 3.89 -5.34
N ARG A 98 14.40 4.23 -6.62
CA ARG A 98 14.25 5.63 -7.02
C ARG A 98 12.91 6.13 -6.50
N THR A 99 12.95 7.03 -5.55
CA THR A 99 11.79 7.82 -5.14
C THR A 99 11.54 8.79 -6.27
N ALA A 100 10.68 8.41 -7.20
CA ALA A 100 10.40 9.24 -8.34
C ALA A 100 9.57 10.44 -7.90
N GLU A 101 10.21 11.57 -7.75
CA GLU A 101 9.70 12.77 -8.38
C GLU A 101 9.65 12.47 -9.89
N ILE A 102 8.42 12.33 -10.40
CA ILE A 102 8.07 12.54 -11.80
C ILE A 102 9.04 11.94 -12.82
N SER A 103 8.86 10.68 -13.16
CA SER A 103 9.22 10.24 -14.51
C SER A 103 8.08 10.55 -15.46
N ALA A 104 7.91 11.83 -15.77
CA ALA A 104 7.33 12.29 -17.01
C ALA A 104 8.45 12.25 -18.07
N ALA A 105 8.90 11.08 -18.45
CA ALA A 105 9.70 10.89 -19.66
C ALA A 105 9.82 9.39 -19.95
N HIS A 106 9.01 8.94 -20.77
CA HIS A 106 9.16 8.09 -21.94
C HIS A 106 7.85 7.39 -22.24
N ASP A 107 7.01 8.15 -22.91
CA ASP A 107 5.96 7.65 -23.75
C ASP A 107 6.64 7.09 -25.01
N THR A 108 6.77 5.79 -25.09
CA THR A 108 6.86 5.08 -26.36
C THR A 108 6.43 3.63 -26.15
N GLY A 109 5.21 3.35 -26.51
CA GLY A 109 4.84 2.12 -27.17
C GLY A 109 4.68 0.87 -26.32
N MET A 110 3.41 0.54 -26.05
CA MET A 110 2.88 -0.82 -26.01
C MET A 110 3.35 -1.80 -24.93
N HIS A 111 2.35 -2.30 -24.28
CA HIS A 111 2.25 -3.36 -23.27
C HIS A 111 2.38 -2.87 -21.82
N THR A 112 1.21 -2.69 -21.20
CA THR A 112 1.05 -2.47 -19.76
C THR A 112 1.40 -3.74 -19.01
N THR A 113 2.70 -4.04 -18.91
CA THR A 113 3.17 -5.09 -18.02
C THR A 113 3.25 -4.49 -16.63
N THR A 114 2.37 -4.92 -15.75
CA THR A 114 2.45 -4.57 -14.33
C THR A 114 3.67 -5.31 -13.76
N PHE A 115 4.77 -4.61 -13.58
CA PHE A 115 5.94 -5.17 -12.90
C PHE A 115 5.68 -5.13 -11.41
N SER A 116 5.59 -6.31 -10.80
CA SER A 116 5.64 -6.47 -9.35
C SER A 116 7.05 -6.93 -8.98
N GLU A 117 7.67 -6.23 -8.05
CA GLU A 117 8.99 -6.62 -7.53
C GLU A 117 8.82 -7.14 -6.10
N MET A 118 9.54 -8.20 -5.77
CA MET A 118 9.52 -8.81 -4.45
C MET A 118 10.85 -8.56 -3.73
N PHE A 119 10.75 -8.08 -2.50
CA PHE A 119 11.90 -7.76 -1.65
C PHE A 119 11.82 -8.55 -0.34
N SER A 120 12.96 -9.08 0.11
CA SER A 120 13.05 -9.73 1.43
C SER A 120 13.15 -8.70 2.54
N LEU A 121 12.49 -8.97 3.67
CA LEU A 121 12.58 -8.15 4.87
C LEU A 121 13.67 -8.68 5.81
N PRO A 122 14.40 -7.79 6.53
CA PRO A 122 15.46 -8.20 7.46
C PRO A 122 14.97 -9.12 8.59
N GLY A 123 13.73 -8.93 9.06
CA GLY A 123 13.07 -9.77 10.07
C GLY A 123 12.42 -11.04 9.53
N GLY A 124 12.69 -11.36 8.26
CA GLY A 124 12.02 -12.46 7.54
C GLY A 124 10.68 -12.04 6.93
N GLY A 125 10.27 -12.74 5.88
CA GLY A 125 9.10 -12.38 5.08
C GLY A 125 9.46 -11.56 3.85
N TYR A 126 8.44 -11.14 3.11
CA TYR A 126 8.61 -10.47 1.83
C TYR A 126 7.64 -9.31 1.67
N VAL A 127 8.07 -8.28 0.96
CA VAL A 127 7.18 -7.23 0.45
C VAL A 127 7.16 -7.26 -1.06
N ILE A 128 5.96 -7.20 -1.62
CA ILE A 128 5.72 -7.10 -3.06
C ILE A 128 5.27 -5.67 -3.35
N ASP A 129 6.05 -4.93 -4.14
CA ASP A 129 5.66 -3.60 -4.61
C ASP A 129 4.86 -3.73 -5.90
N GLN A 130 3.61 -3.32 -5.84
CA GLN A 130 2.76 -3.24 -7.01
C GLN A 130 2.62 -1.78 -7.44
N ARG A 131 3.25 -1.42 -8.55
CA ARG A 131 3.06 -0.11 -9.17
C ARG A 131 1.74 -0.13 -9.96
N ILE A 132 0.68 0.36 -9.33
CA ILE A 132 -0.62 0.51 -10.00
C ILE A 132 -0.53 1.72 -10.93
N ARG A 133 -0.31 1.47 -12.21
CA ARG A 133 -0.67 2.43 -13.26
C ARG A 133 -2.12 2.13 -13.63
N HIS A 134 -3.05 2.98 -13.18
CA HIS A 134 -4.47 3.02 -13.57
C HIS A 134 -5.08 1.67 -14.00
N ILE A 135 -5.51 0.87 -13.05
CA ILE A 135 -6.45 -0.21 -13.34
C ILE A 135 -7.80 0.45 -13.62
N ARG A 136 -8.15 0.62 -14.89
CA ARG A 136 -9.56 0.72 -15.28
C ARG A 136 -10.16 -0.64 -14.98
N LEU A 137 -10.94 -0.74 -13.91
CA LEU A 137 -11.81 -1.89 -13.69
C LEU A 137 -12.76 -1.97 -14.88
N ARG A 138 -12.41 -2.79 -15.87
CA ARG A 138 -13.33 -3.20 -16.89
C ARG A 138 -14.26 -4.19 -16.22
N GLU A 139 -15.53 -3.84 -16.05
CA GLU A 139 -16.57 -4.79 -15.69
C GLU A 139 -16.51 -5.97 -16.66
N ARG A 140 -15.92 -7.06 -16.23
CA ARG A 140 -16.09 -8.34 -16.93
C ARG A 140 -17.30 -9.04 -16.34
N ARG A 141 -18.34 -9.09 -17.13
CA ARG A 141 -19.42 -10.06 -16.99
C ARG A 141 -18.82 -11.46 -17.09
N SER A 142 -19.29 -12.33 -16.17
CA SER A 142 -19.21 -13.80 -16.20
C SER A 142 -17.83 -14.47 -16.30
N GLY A 143 -17.53 -15.20 -15.22
CA GLY A 143 -17.07 -16.58 -15.28
C GLY A 143 -15.73 -16.85 -15.90
N THR A 144 -14.64 -16.61 -15.16
CA THR A 144 -13.42 -17.39 -15.38
C THR A 144 -12.71 -17.57 -14.05
N LEU A 145 -12.57 -18.82 -13.66
CA LEU A 145 -11.83 -19.30 -12.52
C LEU A 145 -10.38 -18.80 -12.58
N LEU A 146 -9.94 -18.08 -11.54
CA LEU A 146 -8.54 -17.79 -11.32
C LEU A 146 -7.73 -19.10 -11.14
N PRO A 147 -6.48 -19.16 -11.61
CA PRO A 147 -5.67 -20.35 -11.45
C PRO A 147 -5.46 -20.69 -9.96
N ARG A 148 -5.56 -21.95 -9.62
CA ARG A 148 -5.55 -22.53 -8.26
C ARG A 148 -4.20 -22.44 -7.51
N ASN A 149 -3.21 -21.75 -8.06
CA ASN A 149 -1.87 -21.63 -7.47
C ASN A 149 -1.47 -20.19 -7.23
N PHE A 150 -2.26 -19.46 -6.42
CA PHE A 150 -1.75 -18.25 -5.79
C PHE A 150 -0.98 -18.66 -4.53
N PRO A 151 0.26 -18.16 -4.31
CA PRO A 151 0.92 -18.33 -3.04
C PRO A 151 0.06 -17.71 -1.93
N ASP A 152 0.11 -18.33 -0.76
CA ASP A 152 -0.63 -17.87 0.42
C ASP A 152 -0.16 -16.45 0.79
N PHE A 153 -0.88 -15.45 0.32
CA PHE A 153 -0.60 -14.04 0.61
C PHE A 153 -1.00 -13.75 2.05
N GLY A 154 -0.05 -13.79 2.94
CA GLY A 154 -0.27 -13.66 4.37
C GLY A 154 -0.92 -12.35 4.83
N ARG A 155 -0.78 -11.24 4.09
CA ARG A 155 -1.47 -9.95 4.31
C ARG A 155 -1.25 -8.99 3.15
N LEU A 156 -2.29 -8.21 2.86
CA LEU A 156 -2.24 -7.10 1.95
C LEU A 156 -2.12 -5.80 2.75
N GLN A 157 -1.17 -4.96 2.43
CA GLN A 157 -1.06 -3.65 3.09
C GLN A 157 -1.19 -2.52 2.10
N ILE A 158 -1.96 -1.54 2.49
CA ILE A 158 -2.12 -0.32 1.74
C ILE A 158 -2.69 0.75 2.62
N GLN A 159 -2.25 1.92 2.63
CA GLN A 159 -2.64 3.02 1.84
C GLN A 159 -2.43 4.37 2.50
N GLN A 160 -2.33 5.38 1.68
CA GLN A 160 -2.27 6.76 2.10
C GLN A 160 -3.55 7.52 1.75
N LEU A 161 -4.05 8.30 2.70
CA LEU A 161 -4.92 9.43 2.45
C LEU A 161 -4.05 10.66 2.18
N HIS A 162 -4.32 11.38 1.10
CA HIS A 162 -3.92 12.77 0.99
C HIS A 162 -5.06 13.62 1.55
N ALA A 163 -4.78 14.42 2.55
CA ALA A 163 -5.56 15.61 2.74
C ALA A 163 -5.36 16.48 1.49
N HIS A 164 -6.43 16.84 0.86
CA HIS A 164 -6.44 17.85 -0.21
C HIS A 164 -6.82 19.18 0.40
N PRO A 165 -6.14 20.27 -0.04
CA PRO A 165 -6.63 21.59 0.25
C PRO A 165 -8.04 21.82 -0.32
#